data_86e3cdfdc3c4f6d474271b0af93a8d2f
#
_entry.id   86e3cdfdc3c4f6d474271b0af93a8d2f
#
_cell.length_a   1.000
_cell.length_b   1.000
_cell.length_c   1.000
_cell.angle_alpha   90.00
_cell.angle_beta   90.00
_cell.angle_gamma   90.00
#
_symmetry.space_group_name_H-M   'P 1'
#
loop_
_entity.id
_entity.type
_entity.pdbx_description
1 polymer ?
#
loop_
_entity_poly.entity_id
_entity_poly.type
_entity_poly.pdbx_seq_one_letter_code
_entity_poly.pdbx_strand_id
1 'polypeptide(L)'
;MKNYITVIGLEVHAELKTKTKAFCSCSTEFGAEPNTHVCPVCLGMPGALPVLNKRVVEFAIRAGLALNCDIQKFNKMDRKNYFYPDLAKNYQISQWDEPICLGGHIDIRVNGEKKRIGITRIHMEEDAGKLVHSGLTISTSDSSAVDYNRAGVPLIEIVSEPDMRSAAEARAYMEQLKAILEYTDVCDCKMQEGSLRCDANISVMPEGATEFGTRAEIKNLNSFRALERAIEYEVERQIEIVEDGGHVVQETRTWDDANGVTLSMRSKEEAHDYRYFPEPDLVPINLDQAWIDEIKATLPELPSARKERLLAEDVPEDNADIIVASKKVADYFDEGTKATKNLKALSNWLIGDVAGYLNAEGIEIDDPEFKITPDHLGELVNLIDKGVLSSKLAKQVFAEMLKDNEAPEALVKKLGLEQVSDAGELGKLVDEVIAANPQSIADFKAGKKKALGFLVGQIMKATHGKANPSMVNKMLMEKLQ
;
A
#
# COMPACT_ATOMS: atom_id res chain seq x y z
N MET A 1 35.02 -11.82 11.74
CA MET A 1 33.74 -11.34 12.30
C MET A 1 32.83 -12.53 12.44
N LYS A 2 32.17 -12.69 13.57
CA LYS A 2 31.11 -13.70 13.70
C LYS A 2 29.95 -13.26 12.80
N ASN A 3 29.38 -14.17 12.02
CA ASN A 3 28.15 -13.89 11.30
C ASN A 3 26.98 -13.95 12.28
N TYR A 4 26.08 -12.97 12.19
CA TYR A 4 24.87 -12.92 12.99
C TYR A 4 23.64 -13.06 12.09
N ILE A 5 22.63 -13.73 12.61
CA ILE A 5 21.30 -13.84 12.01
C ILE A 5 20.37 -12.89 12.73
N THR A 6 19.74 -12.01 11.99
CA THR A 6 18.68 -11.14 12.50
C THR A 6 17.37 -11.93 12.61
N VAL A 7 16.63 -11.72 13.69
CA VAL A 7 15.29 -12.30 13.90
C VAL A 7 14.32 -11.17 14.20
N ILE A 8 13.27 -11.07 13.38
CA ILE A 8 12.30 -9.98 13.45
C ILE A 8 10.89 -10.56 13.47
N GLY A 9 10.09 -10.09 14.44
CA GLY A 9 8.63 -10.25 14.50
C GLY A 9 7.98 -8.88 14.58
N LEU A 10 6.79 -8.75 13.99
CA LEU A 10 6.03 -7.51 13.97
C LEU A 10 4.70 -7.68 14.69
N GLU A 11 4.29 -6.66 15.44
CA GLU A 11 2.98 -6.48 16.01
C GLU A 11 2.31 -5.30 15.31
N VAL A 12 1.22 -5.54 14.61
CA VAL A 12 0.57 -4.53 13.77
C VAL A 12 -0.84 -4.28 14.23
N HIS A 13 -1.11 -3.04 14.63
CA HIS A 13 -2.44 -2.58 15.01
C HIS A 13 -3.11 -1.89 13.82
N ALA A 14 -4.33 -2.31 13.48
CA ALA A 14 -5.12 -1.70 12.42
C ALA A 14 -6.48 -1.25 12.95
N GLU A 15 -6.76 0.04 12.86
CA GLU A 15 -8.09 0.58 13.17
C GLU A 15 -9.10 0.10 12.14
N LEU A 16 -10.19 -0.48 12.63
CA LEU A 16 -11.24 -1.02 11.75
C LEU A 16 -12.13 0.11 11.23
N LYS A 17 -12.39 0.10 9.94
CA LYS A 17 -13.19 1.10 9.21
C LYS A 17 -14.69 0.98 9.52
N THR A 18 -15.05 0.98 10.80
CA THR A 18 -16.43 1.00 11.29
C THR A 18 -16.93 2.43 11.42
N LYS A 19 -18.25 2.64 11.34
CA LYS A 19 -18.85 3.95 11.57
C LYS A 19 -18.99 4.29 13.06
N THR A 20 -18.97 3.26 13.90
CA THR A 20 -19.13 3.41 15.36
C THR A 20 -18.08 2.60 16.10
N LYS A 21 -17.82 2.99 17.33
CA LYS A 21 -16.84 2.37 18.22
C LYS A 21 -17.15 0.89 18.50
N ALA A 22 -16.19 0.19 19.11
CA ALA A 22 -16.27 -1.24 19.38
C ALA A 22 -17.44 -1.62 20.29
N PHE A 23 -17.76 -0.80 21.27
CA PHE A 23 -18.72 -1.13 22.34
C PHE A 23 -19.80 -0.08 22.57
N CYS A 24 -19.88 0.96 21.74
CA CYS A 24 -20.90 2.00 21.81
C CYS A 24 -21.18 2.61 20.42
N SER A 25 -22.15 3.52 20.35
CA SER A 25 -22.61 4.16 19.12
C SER A 25 -21.86 5.46 18.75
N CYS A 26 -20.82 5.86 19.50
CA CYS A 26 -20.05 7.04 19.17
C CYS A 26 -19.34 6.89 17.82
N SER A 27 -19.20 8.00 17.08
CA SER A 27 -18.49 8.03 15.80
C SER A 27 -17.01 7.66 15.94
N THR A 28 -16.47 7.03 14.91
CA THR A 28 -15.03 6.76 14.75
C THR A 28 -14.35 7.76 13.82
N GLU A 29 -15.05 8.80 13.39
CA GLU A 29 -14.54 9.81 12.47
C GLU A 29 -13.32 10.52 13.05
N PHE A 30 -12.24 10.57 12.26
CA PHE A 30 -10.99 11.24 12.64
C PHE A 30 -11.08 12.76 12.50
N GLY A 31 -10.40 13.50 13.37
CA GLY A 31 -10.22 14.95 13.24
C GLY A 31 -11.34 15.80 13.81
N ALA A 32 -12.32 15.22 14.52
CA ALA A 32 -13.33 15.97 15.24
C ALA A 32 -12.73 16.74 16.45
N GLU A 33 -13.44 17.78 16.93
CA GLU A 33 -13.05 18.52 18.12
C GLU A 33 -12.87 17.59 19.33
N PRO A 34 -11.82 17.79 20.17
CA PRO A 34 -11.50 16.89 21.26
C PRO A 34 -12.68 16.63 22.20
N ASN A 35 -12.85 15.36 22.59
CA ASN A 35 -13.88 14.88 23.51
C ASN A 35 -15.34 15.13 23.06
N THR A 36 -15.58 15.21 21.73
CA THR A 36 -16.95 15.34 21.19
C THR A 36 -17.54 14.00 20.78
N HIS A 37 -16.71 12.98 20.46
CA HIS A 37 -17.13 11.63 20.13
C HIS A 37 -17.03 10.70 21.36
N VAL A 38 -17.68 11.06 22.45
CA VAL A 38 -17.63 10.34 23.72
C VAL A 38 -19.03 10.11 24.33
N CYS A 39 -19.16 9.03 25.09
CA CYS A 39 -20.37 8.70 25.82
C CYS A 39 -20.01 7.99 27.14
N PRO A 40 -20.98 7.76 28.06
CA PRO A 40 -20.71 7.07 29.33
C PRO A 40 -20.01 5.70 29.17
N VAL A 41 -20.26 4.98 28.09
CA VAL A 41 -19.61 3.65 27.82
C VAL A 41 -18.12 3.82 27.55
N CYS A 42 -17.73 4.59 26.52
CA CYS A 42 -16.31 4.74 26.17
C CYS A 42 -15.52 5.58 27.19
N LEU A 43 -16.19 6.37 28.03
CA LEU A 43 -15.59 7.05 29.18
C LEU A 43 -15.52 6.16 30.44
N GLY A 44 -16.05 4.95 30.43
CA GLY A 44 -15.98 4.02 31.54
C GLY A 44 -16.77 4.49 32.79
N MET A 45 -17.87 5.21 32.60
CA MET A 45 -18.66 5.70 33.70
C MET A 45 -19.39 4.56 34.43
N PRO A 46 -19.55 4.65 35.78
CA PRO A 46 -20.21 3.60 36.55
C PRO A 46 -21.62 3.30 36.03
N GLY A 47 -21.93 2.01 35.86
CA GLY A 47 -23.24 1.53 35.40
C GLY A 47 -23.42 1.51 33.89
N ALA A 48 -22.47 2.00 33.12
CA ALA A 48 -22.49 1.86 31.66
C ALA A 48 -21.99 0.46 31.23
N LEU A 49 -22.71 -0.19 30.32
CA LEU A 49 -22.38 -1.53 29.83
C LEU A 49 -21.96 -1.49 28.35
N PRO A 50 -20.91 -2.23 27.95
CA PRO A 50 -20.49 -2.36 26.57
C PRO A 50 -21.47 -3.21 25.76
N VAL A 51 -21.61 -2.92 24.45
CA VAL A 51 -22.32 -3.76 23.48
C VAL A 51 -21.43 -3.95 22.27
N LEU A 52 -21.01 -5.19 22.01
CA LEU A 52 -20.09 -5.50 20.92
C LEU A 52 -20.69 -5.15 19.55
N ASN A 53 -19.96 -4.37 18.78
CA ASN A 53 -20.31 -4.00 17.40
C ASN A 53 -20.10 -5.20 16.48
N LYS A 54 -21.19 -5.71 15.86
CA LYS A 54 -21.14 -6.84 14.92
C LYS A 54 -20.17 -6.61 13.75
N ARG A 55 -20.04 -5.37 13.29
CA ARG A 55 -19.16 -5.03 12.18
C ARG A 55 -17.67 -5.22 12.51
N VAL A 56 -17.30 -5.04 13.80
CA VAL A 56 -15.94 -5.31 14.27
C VAL A 56 -15.59 -6.78 14.10
N VAL A 57 -16.50 -7.68 14.51
CA VAL A 57 -16.34 -9.14 14.34
C VAL A 57 -16.26 -9.51 12.87
N GLU A 58 -17.13 -8.93 12.04
CA GLU A 58 -17.11 -9.17 10.58
C GLU A 58 -15.78 -8.76 9.95
N PHE A 59 -15.25 -7.59 10.31
CA PHE A 59 -13.97 -7.12 9.79
C PHE A 59 -12.79 -7.95 10.27
N ALA A 60 -12.80 -8.40 11.53
CA ALA A 60 -11.79 -9.33 12.04
C ALA A 60 -11.79 -10.67 11.30
N ILE A 61 -12.98 -11.25 11.04
CA ILE A 61 -13.13 -12.46 10.21
C ILE A 61 -12.61 -12.20 8.78
N ARG A 62 -12.98 -11.08 8.18
CA ARG A 62 -12.56 -10.70 6.82
C ARG A 62 -11.04 -10.60 6.71
N ALA A 63 -10.40 -9.92 7.66
CA ALA A 63 -8.94 -9.84 7.74
C ALA A 63 -8.31 -11.22 7.94
N GLY A 64 -8.82 -12.03 8.88
CA GLY A 64 -8.32 -13.36 9.14
C GLY A 64 -8.39 -14.29 7.93
N LEU A 65 -9.51 -14.30 7.21
CA LEU A 65 -9.67 -15.09 5.97
C LEU A 65 -8.70 -14.64 4.87
N ALA A 66 -8.50 -13.32 4.70
CA ALA A 66 -7.58 -12.77 3.71
C ALA A 66 -6.11 -13.05 4.05
N LEU A 67 -5.80 -13.24 5.33
CA LEU A 67 -4.48 -13.57 5.86
C LEU A 67 -4.28 -15.07 6.09
N ASN A 68 -5.18 -15.91 5.55
CA ASN A 68 -5.13 -17.37 5.63
C ASN A 68 -5.16 -17.92 7.06
N CYS A 69 -5.80 -17.21 7.98
CA CYS A 69 -5.95 -17.66 9.37
C CYS A 69 -7.12 -18.62 9.55
N ASP A 70 -7.03 -19.46 10.59
CA ASP A 70 -8.13 -20.25 11.07
C ASP A 70 -9.05 -19.41 11.97
N ILE A 71 -10.30 -19.24 11.54
CA ILE A 71 -11.30 -18.48 12.30
C ILE A 71 -11.81 -19.33 13.46
N GLN A 72 -11.64 -18.84 14.68
CA GLN A 72 -12.08 -19.54 15.90
C GLN A 72 -13.57 -19.33 16.11
N LYS A 73 -14.36 -20.41 16.03
CA LYS A 73 -15.82 -20.37 16.20
C LYS A 73 -16.24 -19.93 17.59
N PHE A 74 -15.47 -20.30 18.60
CA PHE A 74 -15.61 -19.81 19.97
C PHE A 74 -14.45 -18.86 20.26
N ASN A 75 -14.77 -17.64 20.67
CA ASN A 75 -13.80 -16.67 21.15
C ASN A 75 -14.46 -15.74 22.18
N LYS A 76 -13.68 -14.99 22.93
CA LYS A 76 -14.18 -14.12 23.98
C LYS A 76 -13.37 -12.85 24.12
N MET A 77 -13.98 -11.85 24.73
CA MET A 77 -13.29 -10.64 25.14
C MET A 77 -12.79 -10.77 26.56
N ASP A 78 -11.63 -10.21 26.84
CA ASP A 78 -10.95 -10.18 28.13
C ASP A 78 -10.65 -8.74 28.54
N ARG A 79 -10.45 -8.53 29.84
CA ARG A 79 -9.92 -7.26 30.36
C ARG A 79 -8.41 -7.37 30.53
N LYS A 80 -7.70 -6.45 29.85
CA LYS A 80 -6.25 -6.21 30.02
C LYS A 80 -6.10 -5.03 30.98
N ASN A 81 -5.72 -5.30 32.22
CA ASN A 81 -5.72 -4.29 33.28
C ASN A 81 -4.39 -3.54 33.36
N TYR A 82 -4.41 -2.25 33.11
CA TYR A 82 -3.30 -1.34 33.34
C TYR A 82 -3.82 0.09 33.49
N PHE A 83 -3.00 0.96 34.11
CA PHE A 83 -3.40 2.33 34.40
C PHE A 83 -2.59 3.29 33.55
N TYR A 84 -3.32 4.07 32.74
CA TYR A 84 -2.72 5.15 31.95
C TYR A 84 -3.76 6.28 31.78
N PRO A 85 -3.34 7.56 31.68
CA PRO A 85 -4.27 8.68 31.62
C PRO A 85 -5.29 8.64 30.48
N ASP A 86 -4.90 8.07 29.33
CA ASP A 86 -5.74 7.92 28.14
C ASP A 86 -6.62 6.66 28.15
N LEU A 87 -6.51 5.85 29.19
CA LEU A 87 -7.33 4.66 29.39
C LEU A 87 -8.43 4.93 30.41
N ALA A 88 -9.58 5.44 29.94
CA ALA A 88 -10.66 5.94 30.80
C ALA A 88 -11.20 4.92 31.81
N LYS A 89 -11.22 3.63 31.48
CA LYS A 89 -11.70 2.51 32.30
C LYS A 89 -10.64 1.91 33.22
N ASN A 90 -9.36 2.28 33.05
CA ASN A 90 -8.20 1.63 33.65
C ASN A 90 -8.03 0.14 33.22
N TYR A 91 -8.68 -0.27 32.17
CA TYR A 91 -8.46 -1.53 31.47
C TYR A 91 -8.83 -1.35 29.98
N GLN A 92 -8.25 -2.18 29.16
CA GLN A 92 -8.58 -2.29 27.73
C GLN A 92 -9.34 -3.60 27.51
N ILE A 93 -10.46 -3.54 26.79
CA ILE A 93 -11.13 -4.77 26.34
C ILE A 93 -10.39 -5.27 25.12
N SER A 94 -9.88 -6.51 25.20
CA SER A 94 -9.04 -7.16 24.21
C SER A 94 -9.38 -8.66 24.16
N GLN A 95 -8.56 -9.49 23.50
CA GLN A 95 -8.65 -10.95 23.57
C GLN A 95 -7.29 -11.52 23.95
N TRP A 96 -7.25 -12.52 24.83
CA TRP A 96 -6.01 -13.09 25.34
C TRP A 96 -5.80 -14.52 24.91
N ASP A 97 -6.49 -15.48 25.57
CA ASP A 97 -6.33 -16.91 25.40
C ASP A 97 -7.22 -17.49 24.29
N GLU A 98 -8.33 -16.83 23.95
CA GLU A 98 -9.28 -17.27 22.92
C GLU A 98 -9.45 -16.15 21.86
N PRO A 99 -8.42 -15.87 21.04
CA PRO A 99 -8.51 -14.86 20.00
C PRO A 99 -9.41 -15.31 18.86
N ILE A 100 -9.90 -14.36 18.06
CA ILE A 100 -10.80 -14.68 16.93
C ILE A 100 -10.10 -15.42 15.79
N CYS A 101 -8.78 -15.22 15.60
CA CYS A 101 -8.03 -15.91 14.55
C CYS A 101 -6.72 -16.47 15.09
N LEU A 102 -6.38 -17.66 14.65
CA LEU A 102 -5.10 -18.32 14.94
C LEU A 102 -4.40 -18.73 13.65
N GLY A 103 -3.08 -18.75 13.71
CA GLY A 103 -2.26 -19.12 12.56
C GLY A 103 -2.42 -18.12 11.39
N GLY A 104 -2.05 -18.58 10.20
CA GLY A 104 -2.10 -17.78 8.98
C GLY A 104 -0.73 -17.45 8.42
N HIS A 105 -0.72 -16.72 7.30
CA HIS A 105 0.53 -16.31 6.67
C HIS A 105 0.35 -15.22 5.61
N ILE A 106 1.45 -14.53 5.34
CA ILE A 106 1.63 -13.66 4.17
C ILE A 106 2.84 -14.15 3.38
N ASP A 107 2.69 -14.30 2.07
CA ASP A 107 3.82 -14.56 1.17
C ASP A 107 4.38 -13.20 0.69
N ILE A 108 5.65 -12.94 0.98
CA ILE A 108 6.38 -11.75 0.55
C ILE A 108 7.36 -12.09 -0.57
N ARG A 109 7.82 -11.07 -1.31
CA ARG A 109 8.87 -11.22 -2.32
C ARG A 109 9.95 -10.15 -2.11
N VAL A 110 11.19 -10.58 -1.93
CA VAL A 110 12.35 -9.70 -1.76
C VAL A 110 13.45 -10.19 -2.68
N ASN A 111 14.02 -9.30 -3.49
CA ASN A 111 15.08 -9.63 -4.47
C ASN A 111 14.71 -10.79 -5.43
N GLY A 112 13.43 -10.93 -5.77
CA GLY A 112 12.92 -12.00 -6.64
C GLY A 112 12.63 -13.33 -5.91
N GLU A 113 13.03 -13.49 -4.66
CA GLU A 113 12.77 -14.68 -3.85
C GLU A 113 11.45 -14.56 -3.11
N LYS A 114 10.64 -15.62 -3.16
CA LYS A 114 9.37 -15.73 -2.43
C LYS A 114 9.63 -16.33 -1.05
N LYS A 115 9.10 -15.69 -0.01
CA LYS A 115 9.20 -16.17 1.37
C LYS A 115 7.85 -16.08 2.07
N ARG A 116 7.51 -17.11 2.83
CA ARG A 116 6.32 -17.14 3.69
C ARG A 116 6.66 -16.63 5.06
N ILE A 117 5.87 -15.69 5.56
CA ILE A 117 5.91 -15.19 6.93
C ILE A 117 4.65 -15.64 7.63
N GLY A 118 4.79 -16.37 8.72
CA GLY A 118 3.69 -16.85 9.54
C GLY A 118 3.02 -15.72 10.31
N ILE A 119 1.74 -15.93 10.64
CA ILE A 119 0.96 -15.12 11.56
C ILE A 119 0.59 -16.00 12.74
N THR A 120 0.92 -15.56 13.95
CA THR A 120 0.61 -16.29 15.19
C THR A 120 -0.88 -16.19 15.49
N ARG A 121 -1.42 -14.96 15.45
CA ARG A 121 -2.83 -14.68 15.78
C ARG A 121 -3.27 -13.31 15.24
N ILE A 122 -4.59 -13.15 15.18
CA ILE A 122 -5.25 -11.85 15.11
C ILE A 122 -6.28 -11.81 16.24
N HIS A 123 -6.28 -10.74 16.99
CA HIS A 123 -7.27 -10.51 18.03
C HIS A 123 -7.89 -9.12 17.96
N MET A 124 -9.14 -9.04 18.44
CA MET A 124 -9.89 -7.78 18.50
C MET A 124 -9.57 -7.05 19.80
N GLU A 125 -9.51 -5.73 19.73
CA GLU A 125 -9.36 -4.86 20.88
C GLU A 125 -9.95 -3.47 20.63
N GLU A 126 -9.96 -2.63 21.65
CA GLU A 126 -10.32 -1.21 21.54
C GLU A 126 -9.07 -0.33 21.69
N ASP A 127 -9.05 0.82 21.01
CA ASP A 127 -7.97 1.80 21.18
C ASP A 127 -8.15 2.62 22.48
N ALA A 128 -7.04 3.16 22.96
CA ALA A 128 -7.00 4.14 24.05
C ALA A 128 -7.27 5.56 23.51
N GLY A 129 -7.45 6.53 24.40
CA GLY A 129 -7.50 7.94 24.05
C GLY A 129 -6.15 8.45 23.51
N LYS A 130 -6.07 9.75 23.29
CA LYS A 130 -4.85 10.42 22.83
C LYS A 130 -4.35 11.40 23.87
N LEU A 131 -3.06 11.32 24.22
CA LEU A 131 -2.39 12.31 25.04
C LEU A 131 -1.88 13.45 24.16
N VAL A 132 -2.22 14.67 24.52
CA VAL A 132 -1.75 15.90 23.88
C VAL A 132 -0.91 16.67 24.87
N HIS A 133 0.39 16.69 24.65
CA HIS A 133 1.37 17.35 25.50
C HIS A 133 1.46 18.85 25.19
N SER A 134 1.55 19.69 26.23
CA SER A 134 1.66 21.16 26.08
C SER A 134 3.04 21.64 25.64
N GLY A 135 4.07 20.78 25.69
CA GLY A 135 5.45 21.06 25.31
C GLY A 135 5.85 20.43 23.98
N LEU A 136 7.06 20.73 23.49
CA LEU A 136 7.62 20.13 22.28
C LEU A 136 7.93 18.63 22.44
N THR A 137 8.17 18.18 23.65
CA THR A 137 8.45 16.77 24.01
C THR A 137 7.73 16.41 25.31
N ILE A 138 7.55 15.10 25.58
CA ILE A 138 6.98 14.61 26.85
C ILE A 138 7.78 15.12 28.06
N SER A 139 9.10 15.16 27.94
CA SER A 139 10.01 15.60 29.03
C SER A 139 10.01 17.10 29.28
N THR A 140 9.49 17.91 28.36
CA THR A 140 9.42 19.38 28.45
C THR A 140 7.99 19.89 28.65
N SER A 141 7.03 19.00 28.84
CA SER A 141 5.62 19.33 29.01
C SER A 141 5.26 19.50 30.48
N ASP A 142 4.70 20.64 30.85
CA ASP A 142 4.20 20.91 32.20
C ASP A 142 2.83 20.27 32.45
N SER A 143 2.12 19.91 31.40
CA SER A 143 0.79 19.29 31.46
C SER A 143 0.46 18.52 30.20
N SER A 144 -0.47 17.57 30.31
CA SER A 144 -1.00 16.81 29.19
C SER A 144 -2.53 16.84 29.24
N ALA A 145 -3.15 17.19 28.13
CA ALA A 145 -4.59 17.04 27.93
C ALA A 145 -4.88 15.63 27.39
N VAL A 146 -6.06 15.10 27.69
CA VAL A 146 -6.52 13.81 27.19
C VAL A 146 -7.70 14.03 26.26
N ASP A 147 -7.59 13.52 25.04
CA ASP A 147 -8.68 13.42 24.08
C ASP A 147 -9.16 11.97 23.99
N TYR A 148 -10.41 11.74 24.42
CA TYR A 148 -11.04 10.41 24.41
C TYR A 148 -11.82 10.11 23.11
N ASN A 149 -11.75 10.94 22.09
CA ASN A 149 -12.42 10.66 20.80
C ASN A 149 -12.00 9.31 20.23
N ARG A 150 -10.72 8.95 20.36
CA ARG A 150 -10.19 7.65 19.91
C ARG A 150 -10.50 6.51 20.88
N ALA A 151 -10.72 6.75 22.16
CA ALA A 151 -11.01 5.71 23.15
C ALA A 151 -12.22 4.86 22.73
N GLY A 152 -12.01 3.54 22.60
CA GLY A 152 -13.02 2.61 22.14
C GLY A 152 -13.13 2.47 20.63
N VAL A 153 -12.29 3.12 19.82
CA VAL A 153 -12.18 2.85 18.38
C VAL A 153 -11.73 1.40 18.18
N PRO A 154 -12.41 0.63 17.32
CA PRO A 154 -12.08 -0.79 17.17
C PRO A 154 -10.72 -1.00 16.49
N LEU A 155 -9.94 -1.89 17.05
CA LEU A 155 -8.67 -2.36 16.51
C LEU A 155 -8.68 -3.88 16.28
N ILE A 156 -7.83 -4.31 15.38
CA ILE A 156 -7.25 -5.65 15.39
C ILE A 156 -5.74 -5.55 15.55
N GLU A 157 -5.18 -6.42 16.38
CA GLU A 157 -3.74 -6.64 16.47
C GLU A 157 -3.38 -7.91 15.71
N ILE A 158 -2.43 -7.79 14.77
CA ILE A 158 -1.92 -8.87 13.93
C ILE A 158 -0.49 -9.13 14.37
N VAL A 159 -0.24 -10.31 14.93
CA VAL A 159 1.08 -10.71 15.44
C VAL A 159 1.72 -11.68 14.45
N SER A 160 2.87 -11.31 13.88
CA SER A 160 3.63 -12.20 13.00
C SER A 160 4.47 -13.21 13.79
N GLU A 161 4.79 -14.34 13.15
CA GLU A 161 5.89 -15.19 13.61
C GLU A 161 7.25 -14.44 13.39
N PRO A 162 8.29 -14.78 14.18
CA PRO A 162 9.62 -14.16 14.05
C PRO A 162 10.40 -14.75 12.86
N ASP A 163 9.79 -14.77 11.69
CA ASP A 163 10.33 -15.40 10.48
C ASP A 163 11.18 -14.46 9.64
N MET A 164 11.03 -13.15 9.80
CA MET A 164 11.76 -12.15 9.01
C MET A 164 13.22 -12.08 9.45
N ARG A 165 14.11 -11.89 8.46
CA ARG A 165 15.58 -11.93 8.63
C ARG A 165 16.28 -10.66 8.16
N SER A 166 15.54 -9.69 7.60
CA SER A 166 16.08 -8.41 7.16
C SER A 166 15.05 -7.29 7.25
N ALA A 167 15.52 -6.05 7.28
CA ALA A 167 14.67 -4.86 7.23
C ALA A 167 13.82 -4.82 5.94
N ALA A 168 14.39 -5.25 4.81
CA ALA A 168 13.66 -5.36 3.54
C ALA A 168 12.51 -6.36 3.61
N GLU A 169 12.67 -7.51 4.29
CA GLU A 169 11.58 -8.48 4.51
C GLU A 169 10.48 -7.91 5.39
N ALA A 170 10.84 -7.18 6.45
CA ALA A 170 9.87 -6.51 7.33
C ALA A 170 9.06 -5.44 6.58
N ARG A 171 9.73 -4.66 5.74
CA ARG A 171 9.08 -3.68 4.88
C ARG A 171 8.13 -4.35 3.88
N ALA A 172 8.59 -5.38 3.17
CA ALA A 172 7.77 -6.12 2.21
C ALA A 172 6.54 -6.75 2.88
N TYR A 173 6.69 -7.28 4.11
CA TYR A 173 5.57 -7.78 4.91
C TYR A 173 4.54 -6.69 5.19
N MET A 174 4.97 -5.52 5.65
CA MET A 174 4.08 -4.41 5.95
C MET A 174 3.38 -3.84 4.72
N GLU A 175 4.09 -3.75 3.58
CA GLU A 175 3.51 -3.31 2.30
C GLU A 175 2.42 -4.30 1.83
N GLN A 176 2.68 -5.59 1.92
CA GLN A 176 1.72 -6.63 1.54
C GLN A 176 0.52 -6.70 2.50
N LEU A 177 0.77 -6.60 3.82
CA LEU A 177 -0.29 -6.55 4.83
C LEU A 177 -1.21 -5.34 4.61
N LYS A 178 -0.62 -4.15 4.41
CA LYS A 178 -1.36 -2.93 4.10
C LYS A 178 -2.26 -3.12 2.88
N ALA A 179 -1.72 -3.63 1.78
CA ALA A 179 -2.49 -3.87 0.56
C ALA A 179 -3.66 -4.84 0.81
N ILE A 180 -3.46 -5.93 1.57
CA ILE A 180 -4.52 -6.89 1.90
C ILE A 180 -5.63 -6.22 2.72
N LEU A 181 -5.29 -5.42 3.73
CA LEU A 181 -6.27 -4.73 4.57
C LEU A 181 -7.07 -3.65 3.79
N GLU A 182 -6.42 -2.94 2.89
CA GLU A 182 -7.08 -1.97 2.00
C GLU A 182 -7.99 -2.67 0.98
N TYR A 183 -7.53 -3.78 0.36
CA TYR A 183 -8.33 -4.54 -0.60
C TYR A 183 -9.61 -5.11 0.03
N THR A 184 -9.51 -5.56 1.27
CA THR A 184 -10.64 -6.10 2.01
C THR A 184 -11.54 -5.04 2.66
N ASP A 185 -11.19 -3.76 2.51
CA ASP A 185 -11.91 -2.61 3.08
C ASP A 185 -12.05 -2.67 4.62
N VAL A 186 -11.06 -3.29 5.27
CA VAL A 186 -11.04 -3.47 6.73
C VAL A 186 -10.46 -2.24 7.43
N CYS A 187 -9.39 -1.66 6.86
CA CYS A 187 -8.67 -0.50 7.38
C CYS A 187 -8.31 0.45 6.24
N ASP A 188 -8.18 1.74 6.51
CA ASP A 188 -7.67 2.73 5.54
C ASP A 188 -6.15 2.84 5.56
N CYS A 189 -5.50 2.18 6.52
CA CYS A 189 -4.05 1.96 6.60
C CYS A 189 -3.19 3.24 6.56
N LYS A 190 -3.67 4.34 7.13
CA LYS A 190 -2.96 5.62 7.20
C LYS A 190 -2.05 5.69 8.43
N MET A 191 -0.78 5.39 8.28
CA MET A 191 0.19 5.44 9.39
C MET A 191 0.32 6.82 10.01
N GLN A 192 0.20 7.89 9.22
CA GLN A 192 0.31 9.28 9.68
C GLN A 192 -0.88 9.71 10.56
N GLU A 193 -2.07 9.17 10.32
CA GLU A 193 -3.26 9.37 11.14
C GLU A 193 -3.33 8.38 12.32
N GLY A 194 -2.47 7.34 12.31
CA GLY A 194 -2.38 6.32 13.35
C GLY A 194 -3.35 5.16 13.17
N SER A 195 -4.06 5.06 12.04
CA SER A 195 -4.95 3.93 11.75
C SER A 195 -4.23 2.63 11.39
N LEU A 196 -2.94 2.69 11.06
CA LEU A 196 -2.04 1.56 10.96
C LEU A 196 -0.78 1.87 11.78
N ARG A 197 -0.48 1.05 12.79
CA ARG A 197 0.70 1.17 13.64
C ARG A 197 1.49 -0.13 13.63
N CYS A 198 2.80 -0.06 13.78
CA CYS A 198 3.65 -1.23 13.81
C CYS A 198 4.68 -1.09 14.91
N ASP A 199 4.83 -2.15 15.71
CA ASP A 199 5.90 -2.33 16.67
C ASP A 199 6.79 -3.47 16.18
N ALA A 200 8.13 -3.30 16.25
CA ALA A 200 9.08 -4.30 15.79
C ALA A 200 9.83 -4.95 16.96
N ASN A 201 9.78 -6.27 17.03
CA ASN A 201 10.55 -7.08 17.96
C ASN A 201 11.80 -7.59 17.25
N ILE A 202 12.99 -7.20 17.70
CA ILE A 202 14.26 -7.45 17.02
C ILE A 202 15.23 -8.13 17.97
N SER A 203 15.85 -9.22 17.51
CA SER A 203 16.99 -9.85 18.17
C SER A 203 18.03 -10.28 17.16
N VAL A 204 19.27 -10.49 17.62
CA VAL A 204 20.35 -11.07 16.84
C VAL A 204 20.86 -12.34 17.52
N MET A 205 21.22 -13.34 16.73
CA MET A 205 21.82 -14.57 17.22
C MET A 205 23.04 -14.94 16.37
N PRO A 206 24.09 -15.57 16.93
CA PRO A 206 25.20 -16.07 16.14
C PRO A 206 24.74 -17.12 15.11
N GLU A 207 25.37 -17.14 13.94
CA GLU A 207 25.09 -18.19 12.94
C GLU A 207 25.35 -19.59 13.54
N GLY A 208 24.40 -20.49 13.36
CA GLY A 208 24.44 -21.83 13.93
C GLY A 208 23.88 -21.94 15.36
N ALA A 209 23.45 -20.86 16.00
CA ALA A 209 22.70 -20.90 17.26
C ALA A 209 21.30 -21.50 17.03
N THR A 210 20.80 -22.24 18.05
CA THR A 210 19.47 -22.87 18.03
C THR A 210 18.44 -22.07 18.82
N GLU A 211 18.86 -21.10 19.60
CA GLU A 211 18.00 -20.25 20.42
C GLU A 211 18.10 -18.78 19.94
N PHE A 212 16.98 -18.09 19.95
CA PHE A 212 16.95 -16.66 19.64
C PHE A 212 17.68 -15.87 20.71
N GLY A 213 18.28 -14.75 20.28
CA GLY A 213 18.86 -13.77 21.20
C GLY A 213 17.78 -13.00 21.97
N THR A 214 18.23 -12.18 22.94
CA THR A 214 17.34 -11.30 23.68
C THR A 214 16.77 -10.22 22.76
N ARG A 215 15.46 -10.08 22.76
CA ARG A 215 14.75 -9.11 21.90
C ARG A 215 14.64 -7.73 22.54
N ALA A 216 14.67 -6.69 21.70
CA ALA A 216 14.20 -5.36 22.02
C ALA A 216 12.94 -5.05 21.17
N GLU A 217 11.96 -4.39 21.78
CA GLU A 217 10.75 -3.90 21.14
C GLU A 217 10.96 -2.45 20.70
N ILE A 218 10.75 -2.14 19.43
CA ILE A 218 10.90 -0.80 18.89
C ILE A 218 9.52 -0.23 18.54
N LYS A 219 9.21 0.92 19.15
CA LYS A 219 7.96 1.67 18.95
C LYS A 219 8.17 2.96 18.17
N ASN A 220 7.08 3.65 17.84
CA ASN A 220 7.06 4.93 17.13
C ASN A 220 7.56 4.84 15.67
N LEU A 221 7.17 3.79 14.98
CA LEU A 221 7.50 3.53 13.58
C LEU A 221 6.40 4.09 12.66
N ASN A 222 6.51 5.37 12.31
CA ASN A 222 5.43 6.11 11.66
C ASN A 222 5.46 6.05 10.11
N SER A 223 6.36 5.26 9.54
CA SER A 223 6.45 5.00 8.09
C SER A 223 7.22 3.71 7.82
N PHE A 224 7.04 3.12 6.63
CA PHE A 224 7.81 1.94 6.22
C PHE A 224 9.32 2.23 6.15
N ARG A 225 9.69 3.45 5.78
CA ARG A 225 11.09 3.89 5.81
C ARG A 225 11.65 3.99 7.23
N ALA A 226 10.85 4.48 8.17
CA ALA A 226 11.24 4.53 9.59
C ALA A 226 11.42 3.12 10.16
N LEU A 227 10.51 2.19 9.82
CA LEU A 227 10.63 0.77 10.18
C LEU A 227 11.95 0.17 9.68
N GLU A 228 12.26 0.35 8.39
CA GLU A 228 13.48 -0.18 7.78
C GLU A 228 14.74 0.35 8.47
N ARG A 229 14.85 1.67 8.61
CA ARG A 229 15.99 2.34 9.27
C ARG A 229 16.13 1.95 10.75
N ALA A 230 15.02 1.84 11.46
CA ALA A 230 15.04 1.47 12.87
C ALA A 230 15.52 0.03 13.07
N ILE A 231 15.12 -0.89 12.20
CA ILE A 231 15.58 -2.29 12.21
C ILE A 231 17.08 -2.34 11.93
N GLU A 232 17.56 -1.66 10.88
CA GLU A 232 18.98 -1.64 10.52
C GLU A 232 19.83 -1.12 11.69
N TYR A 233 19.47 0.03 12.26
CA TYR A 233 20.15 0.61 13.40
C TYR A 233 20.16 -0.33 14.62
N GLU A 234 19.01 -0.91 14.96
CA GLU A 234 18.90 -1.76 16.15
C GLU A 234 19.70 -3.06 16.01
N VAL A 235 19.74 -3.63 14.81
CA VAL A 235 20.57 -4.81 14.51
C VAL A 235 22.05 -4.50 14.71
N GLU A 236 22.54 -3.38 14.16
CA GLU A 236 23.92 -2.94 14.34
C GLU A 236 24.25 -2.72 15.82
N ARG A 237 23.39 -2.00 16.54
CA ARG A 237 23.54 -1.76 17.98
C ARG A 237 23.64 -3.06 18.79
N GLN A 238 22.79 -4.03 18.51
CA GLN A 238 22.80 -5.32 19.23
C GLN A 238 24.04 -6.14 18.91
N ILE A 239 24.50 -6.15 17.66
CA ILE A 239 25.74 -6.82 17.26
C ILE A 239 26.94 -6.20 17.98
N GLU A 240 27.07 -4.87 18.01
CA GLU A 240 28.14 -4.17 18.71
C GLU A 240 28.19 -4.55 20.20
N ILE A 241 27.03 -4.54 20.88
CA ILE A 241 26.97 -4.93 22.31
C ILE A 241 27.48 -6.36 22.51
N VAL A 242 27.10 -7.29 21.67
CA VAL A 242 27.46 -8.72 21.79
C VAL A 242 28.94 -8.92 21.42
N GLU A 243 29.48 -8.22 20.44
CA GLU A 243 30.89 -8.30 20.04
C GLU A 243 31.82 -7.71 21.13
N ASP A 244 31.35 -6.66 21.81
CA ASP A 244 32.09 -6.06 22.97
C ASP A 244 31.99 -6.91 24.24
N GLY A 245 31.33 -8.09 24.19
CA GLY A 245 31.18 -9.01 25.32
C GLY A 245 30.06 -8.62 26.29
N GLY A 246 29.21 -7.67 25.93
CA GLY A 246 28.01 -7.27 26.67
C GLY A 246 26.82 -8.18 26.41
N HIS A 247 25.68 -7.82 27.00
CA HIS A 247 24.40 -8.52 26.82
C HIS A 247 23.30 -7.53 26.41
N VAL A 248 22.51 -7.90 25.42
CA VAL A 248 21.31 -7.16 25.06
C VAL A 248 20.29 -7.28 26.20
N VAL A 249 19.74 -6.15 26.63
CA VAL A 249 18.69 -6.09 27.65
C VAL A 249 17.32 -6.14 26.95
N GLN A 250 16.38 -6.90 27.53
CA GLN A 250 15.01 -6.91 27.05
C GLN A 250 14.29 -5.65 27.50
N GLU A 251 14.08 -4.73 26.56
CA GLU A 251 13.53 -3.41 26.82
C GLU A 251 12.61 -2.95 25.67
N THR A 252 11.77 -1.95 25.95
CA THR A 252 11.05 -1.19 24.94
C THR A 252 11.85 0.07 24.60
N ARG A 253 12.06 0.32 23.31
CA ARG A 253 12.79 1.46 22.78
C ARG A 253 11.88 2.26 21.84
N THR A 254 12.14 3.55 21.69
CA THR A 254 11.44 4.41 20.71
C THR A 254 12.40 4.78 19.58
N TRP A 255 11.87 4.80 18.36
CA TRP A 255 12.61 5.34 17.21
C TRP A 255 12.58 6.87 17.24
N ASP A 256 13.76 7.49 17.19
CA ASP A 256 13.96 8.93 16.95
C ASP A 256 14.36 9.13 15.48
N ASP A 257 13.39 9.45 14.63
CA ASP A 257 13.60 9.57 13.18
C ASP A 257 14.51 10.76 12.82
N ALA A 258 14.51 11.82 13.62
CA ALA A 258 15.32 13.01 13.40
C ALA A 258 16.82 12.73 13.59
N ASN A 259 17.16 11.96 14.64
CA ASN A 259 18.55 11.58 14.95
C ASN A 259 18.94 10.23 14.35
N GLY A 260 17.99 9.42 13.89
CA GLY A 260 18.24 8.10 13.31
C GLY A 260 18.73 7.07 14.31
N VAL A 261 18.21 7.09 15.54
CA VAL A 261 18.62 6.21 16.65
C VAL A 261 17.43 5.65 17.40
N THR A 262 17.63 4.53 18.09
CA THR A 262 16.66 4.04 19.08
C THR A 262 17.06 4.51 20.48
N LEU A 263 16.06 4.93 21.28
CA LEU A 263 16.25 5.38 22.66
C LEU A 263 15.49 4.48 23.63
N SER A 264 16.09 4.09 24.75
CA SER A 264 15.42 3.29 25.78
C SER A 264 14.26 4.05 26.39
N MET A 265 13.11 3.41 26.51
CA MET A 265 11.91 3.97 27.17
C MET A 265 11.75 3.41 28.60
N ARG A 266 11.79 2.07 28.72
CA ARG A 266 11.64 1.35 29.99
C ARG A 266 12.28 -0.02 29.90
N SER A 267 12.76 -0.55 31.02
CA SER A 267 13.22 -1.93 31.13
C SER A 267 12.03 -2.86 31.41
N LYS A 268 12.21 -4.17 31.15
CA LYS A 268 11.18 -5.19 31.38
C LYS A 268 10.94 -5.48 32.87
N GLU A 269 11.82 -5.02 33.78
CA GLU A 269 11.60 -5.10 35.23
C GLU A 269 10.35 -4.32 35.67
N GLU A 270 9.88 -3.37 34.83
CA GLU A 270 8.63 -2.63 35.01
C GLU A 270 7.46 -3.23 34.20
N ALA A 271 7.61 -4.43 33.61
CA ALA A 271 6.53 -5.08 32.88
C ALA A 271 5.34 -5.37 33.79
N HIS A 272 4.21 -4.72 33.52
CA HIS A 272 3.00 -4.93 34.29
C HIS A 272 2.44 -6.34 34.04
N ASP A 273 2.10 -7.05 35.12
CA ASP A 273 1.19 -8.17 35.04
C ASP A 273 -0.20 -7.60 34.72
N TYR A 274 -0.69 -7.82 33.50
CA TYR A 274 -1.99 -7.29 33.05
C TYR A 274 -3.19 -7.97 33.71
N ARG A 275 -2.99 -9.05 34.47
CA ARG A 275 -4.03 -9.75 35.22
C ARG A 275 -5.30 -9.95 34.38
N TYR A 276 -5.11 -10.57 33.20
CA TYR A 276 -6.21 -10.86 32.30
C TYR A 276 -7.30 -11.70 32.95
N PHE A 277 -8.55 -11.35 32.70
CA PHE A 277 -9.72 -12.14 33.01
C PHE A 277 -10.84 -11.86 32.01
N PRO A 278 -11.81 -12.80 31.80
CA PRO A 278 -12.91 -12.59 30.88
C PRO A 278 -13.69 -11.31 31.19
N GLU A 279 -14.05 -10.56 30.14
CA GLU A 279 -14.90 -9.36 30.28
C GLU A 279 -16.31 -9.80 30.74
N PRO A 280 -16.74 -9.50 31.98
CA PRO A 280 -17.99 -10.05 32.53
C PRO A 280 -19.23 -9.44 31.90
N ASP A 281 -19.12 -8.27 31.27
CA ASP A 281 -20.25 -7.56 30.66
C ASP A 281 -20.46 -7.95 29.18
N LEU A 282 -19.60 -8.81 28.63
CA LEU A 282 -19.71 -9.34 27.26
C LEU A 282 -19.81 -10.87 27.30
N VAL A 283 -20.81 -11.40 26.62
CA VAL A 283 -20.93 -12.86 26.45
C VAL A 283 -19.90 -13.39 25.47
N PRO A 284 -19.45 -14.65 25.62
CA PRO A 284 -18.59 -15.28 24.62
C PRO A 284 -19.19 -15.22 23.22
N ILE A 285 -18.33 -15.09 22.23
CA ILE A 285 -18.69 -14.97 20.82
C ILE A 285 -18.71 -16.39 20.24
N ASN A 286 -19.88 -16.80 19.73
CA ASN A 286 -20.04 -18.06 19.01
C ASN A 286 -20.36 -17.75 17.55
N LEU A 287 -19.43 -18.10 16.64
CA LEU A 287 -19.55 -17.85 15.22
C LEU A 287 -20.20 -19.01 14.50
N ASP A 288 -21.20 -18.74 13.70
CA ASP A 288 -21.80 -19.71 12.80
C ASP A 288 -20.92 -19.85 11.53
N GLN A 289 -20.69 -21.12 11.11
CA GLN A 289 -19.95 -21.42 9.89
C GLN A 289 -20.59 -20.76 8.66
N ALA A 290 -21.91 -20.73 8.59
CA ALA A 290 -22.62 -20.12 7.48
C ALA A 290 -22.30 -18.64 7.33
N TRP A 291 -22.15 -17.90 8.46
CA TRP A 291 -21.78 -16.49 8.43
C TRP A 291 -20.30 -16.29 8.01
N ILE A 292 -19.40 -17.17 8.46
CA ILE A 292 -17.99 -17.15 8.01
C ILE A 292 -17.93 -17.40 6.49
N ASP A 293 -18.69 -18.37 5.98
CA ASP A 293 -18.73 -18.71 4.55
C ASP A 293 -19.33 -17.58 3.72
N GLU A 294 -20.37 -16.89 4.22
CA GLU A 294 -20.95 -15.70 3.62
C GLU A 294 -19.89 -14.57 3.50
N ILE A 295 -19.16 -14.28 4.57
CA ILE A 295 -18.08 -13.28 4.55
C ILE A 295 -17.01 -13.69 3.54
N LYS A 296 -16.60 -14.96 3.53
CA LYS A 296 -15.60 -15.48 2.61
C LYS A 296 -16.00 -15.29 1.14
N ALA A 297 -17.28 -15.50 0.83
CA ALA A 297 -17.81 -15.33 -0.53
C ALA A 297 -17.80 -13.86 -1.00
N THR A 298 -17.69 -12.90 -0.08
CA THR A 298 -17.64 -11.45 -0.39
C THR A 298 -16.22 -10.90 -0.45
N LEU A 299 -15.20 -11.72 -0.22
CA LEU A 299 -13.82 -11.26 -0.32
C LEU A 299 -13.48 -10.89 -1.78
N PRO A 300 -12.81 -9.76 -2.02
CA PRO A 300 -12.34 -9.42 -3.35
C PRO A 300 -11.16 -10.32 -3.76
N GLU A 301 -10.80 -10.27 -5.03
CA GLU A 301 -9.52 -10.81 -5.48
C GLU A 301 -8.37 -10.09 -4.74
N LEU A 302 -7.53 -10.85 -4.05
CA LEU A 302 -6.43 -10.29 -3.24
C LEU A 302 -5.24 -9.85 -4.11
N PRO A 303 -4.34 -8.97 -3.61
CA PRO A 303 -3.22 -8.42 -4.40
C PRO A 303 -2.36 -9.48 -5.08
N SER A 304 -2.02 -10.57 -4.38
CA SER A 304 -1.18 -11.65 -4.93
C SER A 304 -1.87 -12.41 -6.08
N ALA A 305 -3.15 -12.76 -5.92
CA ALA A 305 -3.93 -13.42 -6.95
C ALA A 305 -4.12 -12.50 -8.19
N ARG A 306 -4.41 -11.21 -7.93
CA ARG A 306 -4.51 -10.20 -8.99
C ARG A 306 -3.18 -10.04 -9.74
N LYS A 307 -2.05 -10.00 -9.04
CA LYS A 307 -0.72 -9.98 -9.70
C LYS A 307 -0.52 -11.19 -10.59
N GLU A 308 -0.79 -12.40 -10.11
CA GLU A 308 -0.66 -13.62 -10.89
C GLU A 308 -1.54 -13.59 -12.15
N ARG A 309 -2.77 -13.07 -12.04
CA ARG A 309 -3.66 -12.87 -13.19
C ARG A 309 -3.08 -11.87 -14.20
N LEU A 310 -2.62 -10.71 -13.74
CA LEU A 310 -2.02 -9.69 -14.62
C LEU A 310 -0.79 -10.20 -15.36
N LEU A 311 0.07 -10.99 -14.67
CA LEU A 311 1.22 -11.63 -15.31
C LEU A 311 0.80 -12.65 -16.39
N ALA A 312 -0.25 -13.43 -16.13
CA ALA A 312 -0.80 -14.38 -17.12
C ALA A 312 -1.43 -13.67 -18.34
N GLU A 313 -1.80 -12.40 -18.19
CA GLU A 313 -2.34 -11.52 -19.23
C GLU A 313 -1.25 -10.65 -19.91
N ASP A 314 0.03 -11.02 -19.79
CA ASP A 314 1.20 -10.35 -20.39
C ASP A 314 1.45 -8.90 -19.90
N VAL A 315 0.93 -8.53 -18.72
CA VAL A 315 1.33 -7.27 -18.07
C VAL A 315 2.76 -7.43 -17.52
N PRO A 316 3.68 -6.49 -17.77
CA PRO A 316 5.04 -6.56 -17.23
C PRO A 316 5.04 -6.64 -15.70
N GLU A 317 5.95 -7.44 -15.11
CA GLU A 317 5.98 -7.69 -13.66
C GLU A 317 6.10 -6.40 -12.84
N ASP A 318 7.02 -5.51 -13.22
CA ASP A 318 7.20 -4.22 -12.53
C ASP A 318 5.92 -3.38 -12.56
N ASN A 319 5.18 -3.40 -13.68
CA ASN A 319 3.91 -2.70 -13.81
C ASN A 319 2.84 -3.34 -12.93
N ALA A 320 2.77 -4.67 -12.93
CA ALA A 320 1.81 -5.41 -12.11
C ALA A 320 2.03 -5.12 -10.61
N ASP A 321 3.29 -5.07 -10.14
CA ASP A 321 3.62 -4.74 -8.75
C ASP A 321 3.11 -3.34 -8.36
N ILE A 322 3.33 -2.34 -9.21
CA ILE A 322 2.85 -0.97 -8.96
C ILE A 322 1.31 -0.92 -8.96
N ILE A 323 0.66 -1.61 -9.91
CA ILE A 323 -0.80 -1.61 -10.04
C ILE A 323 -1.44 -2.24 -8.80
N VAL A 324 -0.98 -3.42 -8.38
CA VAL A 324 -1.62 -4.14 -7.25
C VAL A 324 -1.29 -3.55 -5.88
N ALA A 325 -0.29 -2.66 -5.79
CA ALA A 325 0.03 -1.97 -4.54
C ALA A 325 -1.10 -1.08 -4.01
N SER A 326 -1.99 -0.62 -4.89
CA SER A 326 -3.17 0.16 -4.53
C SER A 326 -4.43 -0.46 -5.15
N LYS A 327 -5.43 -0.77 -4.30
CA LYS A 327 -6.73 -1.27 -4.76
C LYS A 327 -7.39 -0.32 -5.76
N LYS A 328 -7.35 1.00 -5.50
CA LYS A 328 -7.94 2.03 -6.36
C LYS A 328 -7.33 2.02 -7.77
N VAL A 329 -5.99 1.93 -7.84
CA VAL A 329 -5.25 1.86 -9.11
C VAL A 329 -5.55 0.55 -9.84
N ALA A 330 -5.60 -0.56 -9.12
CA ALA A 330 -5.91 -1.87 -9.70
C ALA A 330 -7.36 -1.96 -10.20
N ASP A 331 -8.32 -1.40 -9.48
CA ASP A 331 -9.73 -1.35 -9.92
C ASP A 331 -9.89 -0.44 -11.15
N TYR A 332 -9.19 0.69 -11.20
CA TYR A 332 -9.14 1.56 -12.38
C TYR A 332 -8.56 0.83 -13.59
N PHE A 333 -7.47 0.08 -13.40
CA PHE A 333 -6.86 -0.73 -14.45
C PHE A 333 -7.82 -1.78 -14.99
N ASP A 334 -8.44 -2.57 -14.10
CA ASP A 334 -9.39 -3.62 -14.49
C ASP A 334 -10.61 -3.07 -15.25
N GLU A 335 -11.09 -1.89 -14.87
CA GLU A 335 -12.17 -1.22 -15.61
C GLU A 335 -11.69 -0.83 -17.01
N GLY A 336 -10.48 -0.26 -17.13
CA GLY A 336 -9.88 0.12 -18.42
C GLY A 336 -9.62 -1.07 -19.37
N THR A 337 -9.42 -2.29 -18.83
CA THR A 337 -9.26 -3.51 -19.66
C THR A 337 -10.52 -3.88 -20.43
N LYS A 338 -11.68 -3.37 -20.03
CA LYS A 338 -12.95 -3.58 -20.78
C LYS A 338 -12.94 -2.83 -22.11
N ALA A 339 -12.26 -1.70 -22.18
CA ALA A 339 -12.17 -0.87 -23.37
C ALA A 339 -11.05 -1.29 -24.31
N THR A 340 -9.94 -1.88 -23.82
CA THR A 340 -8.81 -2.30 -24.66
C THR A 340 -8.33 -3.72 -24.39
N LYS A 341 -7.71 -4.35 -25.38
CA LYS A 341 -7.05 -5.67 -25.25
C LYS A 341 -5.55 -5.57 -25.10
N ASN A 342 -4.97 -4.39 -25.28
CA ASN A 342 -3.52 -4.15 -25.11
C ASN A 342 -3.20 -3.75 -23.66
N LEU A 343 -3.22 -4.75 -22.77
CA LEU A 343 -3.04 -4.53 -21.32
C LEU A 343 -1.65 -4.00 -20.99
N LYS A 344 -0.64 -4.42 -21.77
CA LYS A 344 0.72 -3.89 -21.63
C LYS A 344 0.78 -2.38 -21.89
N ALA A 345 0.15 -1.91 -22.97
CA ALA A 345 0.12 -0.48 -23.27
C ALA A 345 -0.71 0.28 -22.22
N LEU A 346 -1.86 -0.25 -21.81
CA LEU A 346 -2.70 0.33 -20.77
C LEU A 346 -1.91 0.47 -19.44
N SER A 347 -1.20 -0.57 -19.02
CA SER A 347 -0.37 -0.52 -17.82
C SER A 347 0.74 0.52 -17.91
N ASN A 348 1.40 0.64 -19.07
CA ASN A 348 2.43 1.66 -19.28
C ASN A 348 1.88 3.08 -19.17
N TRP A 349 0.69 3.35 -19.73
CA TRP A 349 0.03 4.65 -19.60
C TRP A 349 -0.34 4.95 -18.15
N LEU A 350 -0.87 3.96 -17.44
CA LEU A 350 -1.30 4.11 -16.05
C LEU A 350 -0.14 4.43 -15.11
N ILE A 351 0.96 3.65 -15.18
CA ILE A 351 2.12 3.88 -14.30
C ILE A 351 3.04 5.00 -14.76
N GLY A 352 2.94 5.43 -16.02
CA GLY A 352 3.74 6.51 -16.60
C GLY A 352 3.01 7.85 -16.55
N ASP A 353 2.21 8.13 -17.58
CA ASP A 353 1.62 9.45 -17.78
C ASP A 353 0.53 9.77 -16.74
N VAL A 354 -0.32 8.81 -16.36
CA VAL A 354 -1.35 8.98 -15.33
C VAL A 354 -0.69 9.18 -13.96
N ALA A 355 0.16 8.26 -13.53
CA ALA A 355 0.83 8.37 -12.23
C ALA A 355 1.71 9.64 -12.15
N GLY A 356 2.35 10.03 -13.25
CA GLY A 356 3.11 11.27 -13.34
C GLY A 356 2.26 12.51 -13.07
N TYR A 357 1.04 12.56 -13.64
CA TYR A 357 0.09 13.64 -13.38
C TYR A 357 -0.40 13.65 -11.93
N LEU A 358 -0.86 12.49 -11.42
CA LEU A 358 -1.37 12.37 -10.05
C LEU A 358 -0.33 12.80 -9.01
N ASN A 359 0.94 12.39 -9.20
CA ASN A 359 2.04 12.78 -8.32
C ASN A 359 2.34 14.28 -8.40
N ALA A 360 2.26 14.90 -9.57
CA ALA A 360 2.52 16.33 -9.76
C ALA A 360 1.45 17.19 -9.08
N GLU A 361 0.18 16.77 -9.16
CA GLU A 361 -0.95 17.47 -8.53
C GLU A 361 -1.14 17.08 -7.05
N GLY A 362 -0.49 16.02 -6.57
CA GLY A 362 -0.62 15.51 -5.19
C GLY A 362 -2.00 14.92 -4.89
N ILE A 363 -2.66 14.31 -5.89
CA ILE A 363 -3.99 13.70 -5.79
C ILE A 363 -3.95 12.20 -6.05
N GLU A 364 -5.00 11.49 -5.63
CA GLU A 364 -5.17 10.06 -5.90
C GLU A 364 -6.02 9.82 -7.16
N ILE A 365 -6.01 8.57 -7.66
CA ILE A 365 -6.69 8.20 -8.92
C ILE A 365 -8.22 8.29 -8.84
N ASP A 366 -8.78 8.20 -7.64
CA ASP A 366 -10.23 8.36 -7.36
C ASP A 366 -10.62 9.78 -6.93
N ASP A 367 -9.68 10.73 -6.95
CA ASP A 367 -9.96 12.12 -6.65
C ASP A 367 -10.85 12.72 -7.75
N PRO A 368 -11.91 13.47 -7.38
CA PRO A 368 -12.80 14.15 -8.35
C PRO A 368 -12.09 15.15 -9.29
N GLU A 369 -10.89 15.60 -8.94
CA GLU A 369 -10.08 16.46 -9.81
C GLU A 369 -9.41 15.69 -10.95
N PHE A 370 -9.16 14.37 -10.78
CA PHE A 370 -8.70 13.52 -11.86
C PHE A 370 -9.88 13.16 -12.77
N LYS A 371 -9.88 13.71 -13.98
CA LYS A 371 -11.05 13.64 -14.88
C LYS A 371 -11.11 12.42 -15.77
N ILE A 372 -9.95 11.81 -16.13
CA ILE A 372 -9.89 10.73 -17.10
C ILE A 372 -10.52 9.45 -16.54
N THR A 373 -11.55 8.96 -17.20
CA THR A 373 -12.16 7.67 -16.84
C THR A 373 -11.34 6.49 -17.38
N PRO A 374 -11.42 5.30 -16.74
CA PRO A 374 -10.73 4.11 -17.22
C PRO A 374 -11.04 3.76 -18.67
N ASP A 375 -12.30 3.89 -19.08
CA ASP A 375 -12.75 3.60 -20.46
C ASP A 375 -12.05 4.52 -21.47
N HIS A 376 -12.00 5.83 -21.21
CA HIS A 376 -11.34 6.78 -22.10
C HIS A 376 -9.82 6.55 -22.19
N LEU A 377 -9.16 6.11 -21.11
CA LEU A 377 -7.76 5.72 -21.19
C LEU A 377 -7.58 4.48 -22.07
N GLY A 378 -8.45 3.48 -21.96
CA GLY A 378 -8.47 2.30 -22.81
C GLY A 378 -8.75 2.62 -24.29
N GLU A 379 -9.67 3.55 -24.56
CA GLU A 379 -9.95 4.05 -25.91
C GLU A 379 -8.73 4.77 -26.51
N LEU A 380 -8.02 5.59 -25.72
CA LEU A 380 -6.79 6.24 -26.15
C LEU A 380 -5.73 5.22 -26.58
N VAL A 381 -5.56 4.13 -25.82
CA VAL A 381 -4.67 3.02 -26.18
C VAL A 381 -5.11 2.38 -27.51
N ASN A 382 -6.39 2.14 -27.71
CA ASN A 382 -6.89 1.59 -28.95
C ASN A 382 -6.64 2.47 -30.19
N LEU A 383 -6.69 3.80 -30.02
CA LEU A 383 -6.38 4.74 -31.12
C LEU A 383 -4.89 4.69 -31.50
N ILE A 384 -4.02 4.41 -30.55
CA ILE A 384 -2.58 4.20 -30.81
C ILE A 384 -2.40 2.85 -31.55
N ASP A 385 -3.02 1.79 -31.07
CA ASP A 385 -2.90 0.45 -31.66
C ASP A 385 -3.44 0.40 -33.11
N LYS A 386 -4.51 1.13 -33.36
CA LYS A 386 -5.06 1.28 -34.73
C LYS A 386 -4.21 2.19 -35.63
N GLY A 387 -3.15 2.81 -35.10
CA GLY A 387 -2.31 3.73 -35.86
C GLY A 387 -2.98 5.08 -36.19
N VAL A 388 -4.10 5.41 -35.53
CA VAL A 388 -4.76 6.71 -35.66
C VAL A 388 -3.94 7.80 -34.99
N LEU A 389 -3.26 7.48 -33.89
CA LEU A 389 -2.38 8.36 -33.14
C LEU A 389 -0.97 7.81 -33.03
N SER A 390 0.02 8.66 -33.19
CA SER A 390 1.38 8.38 -32.71
C SER A 390 1.45 8.60 -31.19
N SER A 391 2.43 8.00 -30.51
CA SER A 391 2.63 8.21 -29.06
C SER A 391 2.75 9.68 -28.67
N LYS A 392 3.35 10.52 -29.55
CA LYS A 392 3.46 11.96 -29.32
C LYS A 392 2.10 12.67 -29.40
N LEU A 393 1.27 12.30 -30.37
CA LEU A 393 -0.07 12.88 -30.53
C LEU A 393 -1.02 12.39 -29.42
N ALA A 394 -0.86 11.15 -29.00
CA ALA A 394 -1.62 10.60 -27.87
C ALA A 394 -1.38 11.37 -26.57
N LYS A 395 -0.15 11.84 -26.31
CA LYS A 395 0.15 12.69 -25.14
C LYS A 395 -0.53 14.07 -25.24
N GLN A 396 -0.74 14.59 -26.44
CA GLN A 396 -1.51 15.84 -26.63
C GLN A 396 -3.00 15.61 -26.35
N VAL A 397 -3.56 14.47 -26.82
CA VAL A 397 -4.94 14.10 -26.53
C VAL A 397 -5.13 13.87 -25.02
N PHE A 398 -4.20 13.16 -24.36
CA PHE A 398 -4.21 12.94 -22.92
C PHE A 398 -4.23 14.27 -22.13
N ALA A 399 -3.40 15.24 -22.51
CA ALA A 399 -3.37 16.57 -21.87
C ALA A 399 -4.70 17.33 -22.02
N GLU A 400 -5.44 17.13 -23.10
CA GLU A 400 -6.78 17.71 -23.26
C GLU A 400 -7.83 16.93 -22.45
N MET A 401 -7.75 15.59 -22.39
CA MET A 401 -8.64 14.77 -21.58
C MET A 401 -8.59 15.12 -20.09
N LEU A 402 -7.45 15.56 -19.57
CA LEU A 402 -7.31 16.00 -18.18
C LEU A 402 -8.18 17.21 -17.82
N LYS A 403 -8.63 18.01 -18.81
CA LYS A 403 -9.41 19.23 -18.56
C LYS A 403 -10.87 18.92 -18.23
N ASP A 404 -11.52 18.05 -19.03
CA ASP A 404 -12.96 17.81 -18.95
C ASP A 404 -13.40 16.39 -19.34
N ASN A 405 -12.47 15.44 -19.50
CA ASN A 405 -12.74 14.04 -19.87
C ASN A 405 -13.53 13.89 -21.18
N GLU A 406 -13.28 14.75 -22.18
CA GLU A 406 -13.87 14.55 -23.51
C GLU A 406 -13.35 13.26 -24.14
N ALA A 407 -14.20 12.49 -24.82
CA ALA A 407 -13.82 11.21 -25.43
C ALA A 407 -12.61 11.36 -26.39
N PRO A 408 -11.64 10.44 -26.36
CA PRO A 408 -10.41 10.55 -27.18
C PRO A 408 -10.68 10.70 -28.67
N GLU A 409 -11.63 9.95 -29.22
CA GLU A 409 -12.00 10.08 -30.64
C GLU A 409 -12.56 11.46 -31.01
N ALA A 410 -13.34 12.08 -30.12
CA ALA A 410 -13.86 13.41 -30.32
C ALA A 410 -12.74 14.45 -30.32
N LEU A 411 -11.79 14.34 -29.36
CA LEU A 411 -10.62 15.17 -29.29
C LEU A 411 -9.72 15.06 -30.51
N VAL A 412 -9.49 13.84 -31.02
CA VAL A 412 -8.70 13.63 -32.23
C VAL A 412 -9.31 14.38 -33.41
N LYS A 413 -10.63 14.31 -33.60
CA LYS A 413 -11.35 15.05 -34.66
C LYS A 413 -11.30 16.56 -34.43
N LYS A 414 -11.60 17.01 -33.23
CA LYS A 414 -11.61 18.44 -32.84
C LYS A 414 -10.25 19.12 -33.03
N LEU A 415 -9.17 18.42 -32.70
CA LEU A 415 -7.80 18.92 -32.81
C LEU A 415 -7.16 18.63 -34.17
N GLY A 416 -7.84 17.86 -35.04
CA GLY A 416 -7.29 17.45 -36.34
C GLY A 416 -6.00 16.64 -36.21
N LEU A 417 -5.90 15.77 -35.19
CA LEU A 417 -4.69 14.99 -34.86
C LEU A 417 -4.65 13.60 -35.50
N GLU A 418 -5.56 13.31 -36.43
CA GLU A 418 -5.53 12.05 -37.16
C GLU A 418 -4.21 11.87 -37.88
N GLN A 419 -3.62 10.69 -37.74
CA GLN A 419 -2.38 10.35 -38.40
C GLN A 419 -2.62 10.21 -39.89
N VAL A 420 -1.81 10.85 -40.71
CA VAL A 420 -1.88 10.69 -42.18
C VAL A 420 -1.35 9.30 -42.52
N SER A 421 -2.28 8.37 -42.76
CA SER A 421 -2.00 6.97 -43.12
C SER A 421 -2.31 6.66 -44.58
N ASP A 422 -2.81 7.65 -45.34
CA ASP A 422 -3.08 7.47 -46.76
C ASP A 422 -1.76 7.27 -47.54
N ALA A 423 -1.56 6.07 -48.02
CA ALA A 423 -0.37 5.69 -48.80
C ALA A 423 -0.17 6.56 -50.04
N GLY A 424 -1.26 7.13 -50.59
CA GLY A 424 -1.20 7.99 -51.78
C GLY A 424 -0.71 9.38 -51.46
N GLU A 425 -1.22 10.02 -50.40
CA GLU A 425 -0.75 11.35 -49.94
C GLU A 425 0.67 11.27 -49.38
N LEU A 426 0.94 10.26 -48.55
CA LEU A 426 2.27 10.03 -47.99
C LEU A 426 3.31 9.73 -49.09
N GLY A 427 2.90 8.97 -50.09
CA GLY A 427 3.75 8.65 -51.23
C GLY A 427 4.18 9.87 -52.04
N LYS A 428 3.29 10.82 -52.27
CA LYS A 428 3.62 12.10 -52.93
C LYS A 428 4.62 12.93 -52.12
N LEU A 429 4.36 13.04 -50.81
CA LEU A 429 5.23 13.79 -49.91
C LEU A 429 6.62 13.16 -49.78
N VAL A 430 6.69 11.83 -49.76
CA VAL A 430 7.96 11.09 -49.78
C VAL A 430 8.72 11.42 -51.07
N ASP A 431 8.06 11.45 -52.25
CA ASP A 431 8.70 11.80 -53.52
C ASP A 431 9.18 13.27 -53.53
N GLU A 432 8.43 14.17 -53.00
CA GLU A 432 8.85 15.61 -52.88
C GLU A 432 10.07 15.74 -51.96
N VAL A 433 10.08 15.07 -50.81
CA VAL A 433 11.22 15.11 -49.89
C VAL A 433 12.46 14.43 -50.48
N ILE A 434 12.29 13.35 -51.22
CA ILE A 434 13.38 12.70 -51.98
C ILE A 434 13.95 13.65 -53.02
N ALA A 435 13.09 14.27 -53.84
CA ALA A 435 13.50 15.22 -54.87
C ALA A 435 14.22 16.46 -54.30
N ALA A 436 13.79 16.93 -53.14
CA ALA A 436 14.37 18.11 -52.47
C ALA A 436 15.71 17.84 -51.75
N ASN A 437 16.11 16.56 -51.57
CA ASN A 437 17.30 16.21 -50.76
C ASN A 437 18.25 15.24 -51.48
N PRO A 438 18.75 15.57 -52.67
CA PRO A 438 19.58 14.65 -53.47
C PRO A 438 20.88 14.25 -52.76
N GLN A 439 21.48 15.12 -51.97
CA GLN A 439 22.68 14.81 -51.21
C GLN A 439 22.43 13.74 -50.13
N SER A 440 21.30 13.79 -49.43
CA SER A 440 20.96 12.78 -48.45
C SER A 440 20.68 11.42 -49.05
N ILE A 441 20.21 11.37 -50.31
CA ILE A 441 20.03 10.13 -51.06
C ILE A 441 21.40 9.53 -51.42
N ALA A 442 22.33 10.36 -51.91
CA ALA A 442 23.69 9.94 -52.21
C ALA A 442 24.41 9.38 -50.96
N ASP A 443 24.25 10.06 -49.83
CA ASP A 443 24.81 9.62 -48.56
C ASP A 443 24.19 8.28 -48.07
N PHE A 444 22.87 8.09 -48.24
CA PHE A 444 22.23 6.82 -47.93
C PHE A 444 22.74 5.68 -48.82
N LYS A 445 22.84 5.90 -50.13
CA LYS A 445 23.40 4.92 -51.09
C LYS A 445 24.87 4.64 -50.82
N ALA A 446 25.60 5.57 -50.21
CA ALA A 446 26.97 5.40 -49.74
C ALA A 446 27.08 4.67 -48.37
N GLY A 447 25.95 4.16 -47.80
CA GLY A 447 25.89 3.39 -46.56
C GLY A 447 25.78 4.21 -45.29
N LYS A 448 25.57 5.53 -45.33
CA LYS A 448 25.39 6.38 -44.18
C LYS A 448 23.93 6.30 -43.62
N LYS A 449 23.68 5.38 -42.70
CA LYS A 449 22.33 5.13 -42.10
C LYS A 449 21.68 6.38 -41.51
N LYS A 450 22.46 7.38 -41.06
CA LYS A 450 21.93 8.65 -40.51
C LYS A 450 21.15 9.47 -41.55
N ALA A 451 21.42 9.32 -42.84
CA ALA A 451 20.72 10.03 -43.92
C ALA A 451 19.23 9.60 -44.01
N LEU A 452 18.89 8.36 -43.74
CA LEU A 452 17.50 7.88 -43.69
C LEU A 452 16.73 8.58 -42.56
N GLY A 453 17.33 8.68 -41.36
CA GLY A 453 16.74 9.38 -40.23
C GLY A 453 16.48 10.84 -40.51
N PHE A 454 17.35 11.51 -41.26
CA PHE A 454 17.14 12.90 -41.69
C PHE A 454 15.95 13.01 -42.64
N LEU A 455 15.81 12.14 -43.64
CA LEU A 455 14.67 12.14 -44.58
C LEU A 455 13.34 11.89 -43.84
N VAL A 456 13.33 10.91 -42.92
CA VAL A 456 12.16 10.70 -42.03
C VAL A 456 11.83 11.97 -41.26
N GLY A 457 12.83 12.64 -40.68
CA GLY A 457 12.66 13.91 -39.96
C GLY A 457 12.04 15.00 -40.80
N GLN A 458 12.40 15.12 -42.07
CA GLN A 458 11.83 16.11 -43.01
C GLN A 458 10.35 15.78 -43.32
N ILE A 459 10.00 14.52 -43.55
CA ILE A 459 8.60 14.11 -43.76
C ILE A 459 7.77 14.33 -42.49
N MET A 460 8.31 13.99 -41.32
CA MET A 460 7.65 14.24 -40.06
C MET A 460 7.43 15.74 -39.81
N LYS A 461 8.38 16.60 -40.21
CA LYS A 461 8.24 18.05 -40.12
C LYS A 461 7.17 18.57 -41.08
N ALA A 462 7.16 18.11 -42.32
CA ALA A 462 6.18 18.51 -43.33
C ALA A 462 4.74 18.10 -42.98
N THR A 463 4.59 16.96 -42.29
CA THR A 463 3.27 16.47 -41.80
C THR A 463 2.92 16.97 -40.39
N HIS A 464 3.71 17.89 -39.82
CA HIS A 464 3.54 18.35 -38.44
C HIS A 464 3.50 17.21 -37.41
N GLY A 465 4.22 16.10 -37.68
CA GLY A 465 4.26 14.92 -36.81
C GLY A 465 3.09 13.95 -37.02
N LYS A 466 2.23 14.17 -38.01
CA LYS A 466 1.04 13.34 -38.30
C LYS A 466 1.32 12.10 -39.17
N ALA A 467 2.48 12.01 -39.85
CA ALA A 467 2.84 10.81 -40.61
C ALA A 467 3.18 9.63 -39.69
N ASN A 468 2.84 8.40 -40.13
CA ASN A 468 3.26 7.19 -39.44
C ASN A 468 4.75 6.92 -39.72
N PRO A 469 5.65 6.99 -38.68
CA PRO A 469 7.09 6.84 -38.91
C PRO A 469 7.49 5.49 -39.49
N SER A 470 6.80 4.40 -39.12
CA SER A 470 7.07 3.06 -39.64
C SER A 470 6.71 2.97 -41.13
N MET A 471 5.58 3.56 -41.52
CA MET A 471 5.12 3.60 -42.89
C MET A 471 6.03 4.48 -43.77
N VAL A 472 6.44 5.65 -43.22
CA VAL A 472 7.42 6.53 -43.87
C VAL A 472 8.75 5.84 -44.09
N ASN A 473 9.27 5.14 -43.08
CA ASN A 473 10.51 4.36 -43.19
C ASN A 473 10.40 3.28 -44.28
N LYS A 474 9.30 2.53 -44.29
CA LYS A 474 9.06 1.48 -45.28
C LYS A 474 9.02 2.06 -46.70
N MET A 475 8.26 3.12 -46.92
CA MET A 475 8.15 3.81 -48.20
C MET A 475 9.49 4.39 -48.68
N LEU A 476 10.24 5.03 -47.78
CA LEU A 476 11.58 5.52 -48.09
C LEU A 476 12.52 4.38 -48.49
N MET A 477 12.51 3.25 -47.75
CA MET A 477 13.34 2.09 -48.09
C MET A 477 12.98 1.49 -49.45
N GLU A 478 11.68 1.38 -49.76
CA GLU A 478 11.20 0.88 -51.04
C GLU A 478 11.58 1.79 -52.24
N LYS A 479 11.59 3.11 -52.03
CA LYS A 479 11.91 4.07 -53.08
C LYS A 479 13.40 4.39 -53.24
N LEU A 480 14.23 4.11 -52.23
CA LEU A 480 15.67 4.35 -52.24
C LEU A 480 16.49 3.10 -52.59
N GLN A 481 15.88 1.91 -52.61
CA GLN A 481 16.48 0.70 -53.19
C GLN A 481 16.51 0.78 -54.71
#